data_236e8a30b0e5169b7740bdb97efc2cd3
#
_entry.id   236e8a30b0e5169b7740bdb97efc2cd3
#
_cell.length_a   1.000
_cell.length_b   1.000
_cell.length_c   1.000
_cell.angle_alpha   90.00
_cell.angle_beta   90.00
_cell.angle_gamma   90.00
#
_symmetry.space_group_name_H-M   'P 1'
#
loop_
_entity.id
_entity.type
_entity.pdbx_description
1 polymer ?
#
loop_
_entity_poly.entity_id
_entity_poly.type
_entity_poly.pdbx_seq_one_letter_code
_entity_poly.pdbx_strand_id
1 'polypeptide(L)'
;KSIVDNAKKHVDHHYVLNMDLKDFFHSFDRNRVKLGFMYEPFNLNGDKEPLAFLLASLCTHPIEIDGKVKTVLPQGSPTSPTITNILCKKLDRRLTGLANRFGATYTRYADDITFSSPHNIYTDEEFNKELKRIIEEDQKLVINPKKTRLQKAGYRQEATGLIVNDKVNVRRRYVKQIRMWLYYWEKYGYEKAEQIFKQDYIADKGHVKNMNAKLINVLDGKLEFLKMVKGTEDGTYKGLKKRFNELTEMKKKKDKEK
;
A
#
# COMPACT_ATOMS: atom_id res chain seq x y z
N LYS A 1 -10.83 -4.16 -2.27
CA LYS A 1 -9.95 -3.92 -3.45
C LYS A 1 -8.52 -4.07 -2.99
N SER A 2 -7.71 -4.79 -3.77
CA SER A 2 -6.30 -5.04 -3.47
C SER A 2 -5.39 -3.97 -4.11
N ILE A 3 -4.11 -3.96 -3.71
CA ILE A 3 -3.08 -3.14 -4.38
C ILE A 3 -2.94 -3.52 -5.87
N VAL A 4 -3.22 -4.78 -6.23
CA VAL A 4 -3.21 -5.26 -7.62
C VAL A 4 -4.36 -4.66 -8.43
N ASP A 5 -5.57 -4.59 -7.84
CA ASP A 5 -6.73 -3.97 -8.50
C ASP A 5 -6.51 -2.46 -8.71
N ASN A 6 -5.80 -1.82 -7.78
CA ASN A 6 -5.38 -0.43 -7.92
C ASN A 6 -4.39 -0.29 -9.09
N ALA A 7 -3.30 -1.05 -9.06
CA ALA A 7 -2.22 -1.00 -10.04
C ALA A 7 -2.71 -1.31 -11.48
N LYS A 8 -3.64 -2.26 -11.64
CA LYS A 8 -4.21 -2.63 -12.95
C LYS A 8 -4.81 -1.44 -13.72
N LYS A 9 -5.31 -0.43 -13.01
CA LYS A 9 -5.91 0.75 -13.64
C LYS A 9 -4.88 1.71 -14.24
N HIS A 10 -3.62 1.56 -13.88
CA HIS A 10 -2.53 2.45 -14.27
C HIS A 10 -1.54 1.80 -15.25
N VAL A 11 -1.88 0.61 -15.78
CA VAL A 11 -1.05 -0.11 -16.76
C VAL A 11 -1.09 0.62 -18.11
N ASP A 12 0.06 0.62 -18.80
CA ASP A 12 0.20 1.12 -20.18
C ASP A 12 -0.16 2.61 -20.35
N HIS A 13 0.24 3.44 -19.39
CA HIS A 13 0.11 4.89 -19.49
C HIS A 13 1.47 5.56 -19.67
N HIS A 14 1.53 6.61 -20.49
CA HIS A 14 2.77 7.35 -20.72
C HIS A 14 3.28 8.07 -19.47
N TYR A 15 2.36 8.53 -18.61
CA TYR A 15 2.69 9.27 -17.40
C TYR A 15 1.95 8.69 -16.20
N VAL A 16 2.68 8.51 -15.09
CA VAL A 16 2.12 8.09 -13.79
C VAL A 16 2.62 9.05 -12.73
N LEU A 17 1.70 9.78 -12.10
CA LEU A 17 1.96 10.65 -10.96
C LEU A 17 1.55 9.94 -9.68
N ASN A 18 2.49 9.75 -8.77
CA ASN A 18 2.22 9.28 -7.42
C ASN A 18 2.38 10.43 -6.43
N MET A 19 1.45 10.54 -5.52
CA MET A 19 1.41 11.54 -4.47
C MET A 19 1.10 10.85 -3.14
N ASP A 20 1.71 11.32 -2.06
CA ASP A 20 1.51 10.84 -0.70
C ASP A 20 0.90 11.98 0.13
N LEU A 21 -0.04 11.66 1.00
CA LEU A 21 -0.64 12.62 1.92
C LEU A 21 0.09 12.55 3.27
N LYS A 22 0.62 13.70 3.69
CA LYS A 22 1.34 13.81 4.96
C LYS A 22 0.41 13.57 6.14
N ASP A 23 0.84 12.78 7.11
CA ASP A 23 0.14 12.52 8.38
C ASP A 23 -1.35 12.18 8.19
N PHE A 24 -1.64 11.39 7.13
CA PHE A 24 -2.98 11.17 6.60
C PHE A 24 -4.01 10.78 7.68
N PHE A 25 -3.73 9.76 8.49
CA PHE A 25 -4.67 9.32 9.54
C PHE A 25 -4.85 10.38 10.62
N HIS A 26 -3.77 11.06 11.01
CA HIS A 26 -3.79 12.14 12.01
C HIS A 26 -4.50 13.41 11.51
N SER A 27 -4.76 13.54 10.21
CA SER A 27 -5.54 14.64 9.63
C SER A 27 -7.05 14.50 9.86
N PHE A 28 -7.50 13.37 10.43
CA PHE A 28 -8.90 13.12 10.76
C PHE A 28 -9.09 13.16 12.27
N ASP A 29 -9.54 14.32 12.78
CA ASP A 29 -9.87 14.49 14.18
C ASP A 29 -11.19 13.79 14.56
N ARG A 30 -11.44 13.66 15.87
CA ARG A 30 -12.65 13.01 16.41
C ARG A 30 -13.93 13.63 15.89
N ASN A 31 -13.98 14.97 15.72
CA ASN A 31 -15.20 15.64 15.26
C ASN A 31 -15.48 15.26 13.79
N ARG A 32 -14.46 15.22 12.95
CA ARG A 32 -14.59 14.77 11.55
C ARG A 32 -15.01 13.31 11.47
N VAL A 33 -14.50 12.44 12.35
CA VAL A 33 -14.90 11.04 12.46
C VAL A 33 -16.36 10.93 12.94
N LYS A 34 -16.76 11.70 13.94
CA LYS A 34 -18.16 11.78 14.43
C LYS A 34 -19.10 12.17 13.28
N LEU A 35 -18.78 13.21 12.54
CA LEU A 35 -19.57 13.63 11.38
C LEU A 35 -19.70 12.49 10.35
N GLY A 36 -18.63 11.71 10.11
CA GLY A 36 -18.70 10.53 9.24
C GLY A 36 -19.68 9.48 9.70
N PHE A 37 -19.87 9.30 11.02
CA PHE A 37 -20.89 8.40 11.58
C PHE A 37 -22.31 9.01 11.54
N MET A 38 -22.43 10.33 11.53
CA MET A 38 -23.75 10.99 11.44
C MET A 38 -24.38 10.91 10.05
N TYR A 39 -23.60 10.73 8.99
CA TYR A 39 -24.05 10.62 7.61
C TYR A 39 -24.00 9.17 7.11
N GLU A 40 -24.37 8.98 5.83
CA GLU A 40 -24.29 7.66 5.18
C GLU A 40 -22.89 7.04 5.23
N PRO A 41 -22.80 5.74 5.54
CA PRO A 41 -23.88 4.73 5.59
C PRO A 41 -24.51 4.53 6.98
N PHE A 42 -24.05 5.24 8.01
CA PHE A 42 -24.48 4.97 9.41
C PHE A 42 -25.72 5.75 9.83
N ASN A 43 -25.90 6.98 9.37
CA ASN A 43 -27.03 7.85 9.65
C ASN A 43 -27.31 8.05 11.15
N LEU A 44 -26.26 8.19 11.96
CA LEU A 44 -26.36 8.42 13.41
C LEU A 44 -26.46 9.92 13.72
N ASN A 45 -27.50 10.59 13.20
CA ASN A 45 -27.81 11.99 13.46
C ASN A 45 -29.02 12.15 14.41
N GLY A 46 -29.35 13.39 14.79
CA GLY A 46 -30.42 13.71 15.72
C GLY A 46 -30.20 13.04 17.07
N ASP A 47 -31.21 12.32 17.59
CA ASP A 47 -31.17 11.64 18.89
C ASP A 47 -30.06 10.58 19.00
N LYS A 48 -29.50 10.13 17.87
CA LYS A 48 -28.39 9.16 17.81
C LYS A 48 -26.99 9.79 17.82
N GLU A 49 -26.88 11.12 17.84
CA GLU A 49 -25.58 11.81 17.87
C GLU A 49 -24.68 11.39 19.05
N PRO A 50 -25.18 11.14 20.28
CA PRO A 50 -24.36 10.61 21.37
C PRO A 50 -23.69 9.28 21.03
N LEU A 51 -24.35 8.40 20.27
CA LEU A 51 -23.77 7.15 19.79
C LEU A 51 -22.66 7.40 18.75
N ALA A 52 -22.89 8.35 17.82
CA ALA A 52 -21.86 8.75 16.86
C ALA A 52 -20.61 9.29 17.56
N PHE A 53 -20.78 10.09 18.61
CA PHE A 53 -19.69 10.61 19.43
C PHE A 53 -18.95 9.48 20.18
N LEU A 54 -19.67 8.54 20.78
CA LEU A 54 -19.08 7.37 21.46
C LEU A 54 -18.23 6.55 20.49
N LEU A 55 -18.77 6.21 19.32
CA LEU A 55 -18.04 5.45 18.29
C LEU A 55 -16.80 6.19 17.81
N ALA A 56 -16.90 7.50 17.57
CA ALA A 56 -15.75 8.31 17.20
C ALA A 56 -14.67 8.33 18.30
N SER A 57 -15.09 8.40 19.57
CA SER A 57 -14.16 8.37 20.71
C SER A 57 -13.45 7.02 20.83
N LEU A 58 -14.11 5.91 20.58
CA LEU A 58 -13.50 4.56 20.55
C LEU A 58 -12.52 4.37 19.39
N CYS A 59 -12.72 5.08 18.28
CA CYS A 59 -11.88 4.97 17.09
C CYS A 59 -10.72 5.95 17.07
N THR A 60 -10.66 6.91 17.99
CA THR A 60 -9.64 7.97 18.02
C THR A 60 -8.86 7.94 19.34
N HIS A 61 -7.64 8.48 19.32
CA HIS A 61 -6.83 8.61 20.54
C HIS A 61 -6.17 9.99 20.61
N PRO A 62 -5.84 10.47 21.83
CA PRO A 62 -5.12 11.72 21.97
C PRO A 62 -3.64 11.53 21.56
N ILE A 63 -3.11 12.48 20.80
CA ILE A 63 -1.71 12.55 20.41
C ILE A 63 -1.25 14.02 20.51
N GLU A 64 -0.01 14.24 20.89
CA GLU A 64 0.59 15.55 20.85
C GLU A 64 1.12 15.86 19.45
N ILE A 65 0.64 16.96 18.85
CA ILE A 65 1.07 17.48 17.55
C ILE A 65 1.34 18.97 17.72
N ASP A 66 2.58 19.38 17.46
CA ASP A 66 3.03 20.77 17.58
C ASP A 66 2.71 21.38 18.96
N GLY A 67 2.97 20.63 20.04
CA GLY A 67 2.74 21.06 21.43
C GLY A 67 1.25 21.14 21.83
N LYS A 68 0.33 20.64 21.00
CA LYS A 68 -1.11 20.61 21.31
C LYS A 68 -1.64 19.18 21.27
N VAL A 69 -2.42 18.82 22.27
CA VAL A 69 -3.12 17.52 22.29
C VAL A 69 -4.30 17.56 21.33
N LYS A 70 -4.26 16.71 20.32
CA LYS A 70 -5.36 16.48 19.35
C LYS A 70 -5.85 15.04 19.45
N THR A 71 -7.15 14.84 19.37
CA THR A 71 -7.74 13.48 19.34
C THR A 71 -8.02 13.12 17.89
N VAL A 72 -7.29 12.14 17.34
CA VAL A 72 -7.24 11.82 15.91
C VAL A 72 -7.29 10.30 15.67
N LEU A 73 -7.51 9.89 14.41
CA LEU A 73 -7.40 8.48 14.03
C LEU A 73 -5.96 7.98 14.19
N PRO A 74 -5.75 6.84 14.90
CA PRO A 74 -4.42 6.27 15.07
C PRO A 74 -3.90 5.62 13.80
N GLN A 75 -2.60 5.78 13.55
CA GLN A 75 -1.90 4.98 12.55
C GLN A 75 -1.70 3.55 13.08
N GLY A 76 -2.06 2.55 12.26
CA GLY A 76 -1.91 1.12 12.61
C GLY A 76 -3.16 0.49 13.26
N SER A 77 -4.20 1.26 13.56
CA SER A 77 -5.50 0.69 13.97
C SER A 77 -6.19 0.01 12.80
N PRO A 78 -6.81 -1.16 13.00
CA PRO A 78 -7.55 -1.87 11.95
C PRO A 78 -8.79 -1.11 11.46
N THR A 79 -9.35 -0.19 12.24
CA THR A 79 -10.53 0.61 11.89
C THR A 79 -10.18 1.84 11.04
N SER A 80 -9.00 2.43 11.23
CA SER A 80 -8.59 3.68 10.58
C SER A 80 -8.69 3.64 9.04
N PRO A 81 -8.26 2.59 8.31
CA PRO A 81 -8.39 2.53 6.85
C PRO A 81 -9.85 2.52 6.38
N THR A 82 -10.75 1.84 7.09
CA THR A 82 -12.17 1.80 6.75
C THR A 82 -12.83 3.15 6.97
N ILE A 83 -12.57 3.78 8.10
CA ILE A 83 -13.13 5.09 8.46
C ILE A 83 -12.63 6.15 7.45
N THR A 84 -11.33 6.20 7.16
CA THR A 84 -10.78 7.16 6.18
C THR A 84 -11.35 6.95 4.79
N ASN A 85 -11.63 5.72 4.36
CA ASN A 85 -12.31 5.47 3.08
C ASN A 85 -13.73 6.05 3.05
N ILE A 86 -14.45 6.01 4.16
CA ILE A 86 -15.79 6.62 4.27
C ILE A 86 -15.67 8.15 4.21
N LEU A 87 -14.78 8.72 5.00
CA LEU A 87 -14.58 10.17 5.09
C LEU A 87 -14.04 10.78 3.78
N CYS A 88 -13.27 10.02 3.02
CA CYS A 88 -12.69 10.46 1.74
C CYS A 88 -13.62 10.27 0.54
N LYS A 89 -14.89 9.84 0.69
CA LYS A 89 -15.83 9.71 -0.44
C LYS A 89 -15.94 10.99 -1.27
N LYS A 90 -16.01 12.15 -0.60
CA LYS A 90 -16.07 13.46 -1.27
C LYS A 90 -14.78 13.79 -2.01
N LEU A 91 -13.62 13.51 -1.38
CA LEU A 91 -12.29 13.64 -2.00
C LEU A 91 -12.22 12.79 -3.27
N ASP A 92 -12.51 11.49 -3.16
CA ASP A 92 -12.42 10.53 -4.27
C ASP A 92 -13.33 10.91 -5.43
N ARG A 93 -14.57 11.35 -5.14
CA ARG A 93 -15.51 11.83 -6.18
C ARG A 93 -14.95 13.05 -6.92
N ARG A 94 -14.39 14.02 -6.21
CA ARG A 94 -13.85 15.25 -6.82
C ARG A 94 -12.59 14.99 -7.62
N LEU A 95 -11.66 14.17 -7.10
CA LEU A 95 -10.45 13.79 -7.81
C LEU A 95 -10.73 12.91 -9.03
N THR A 96 -11.76 12.05 -8.95
CA THR A 96 -12.25 11.33 -10.14
C THR A 96 -12.80 12.28 -11.20
N GLY A 97 -13.59 13.29 -10.79
CA GLY A 97 -14.09 14.32 -11.71
C GLY A 97 -12.96 15.11 -12.37
N LEU A 98 -11.96 15.51 -11.59
CA LEU A 98 -10.76 16.16 -12.11
C LEU A 98 -10.01 15.27 -13.10
N ALA A 99 -9.78 14.01 -12.76
CA ALA A 99 -9.12 13.06 -13.65
C ALA A 99 -9.85 12.90 -14.97
N ASN A 100 -11.18 12.71 -14.93
CA ASN A 100 -12.01 12.58 -16.15
C ASN A 100 -11.93 13.82 -17.05
N ARG A 101 -11.93 15.02 -16.44
CA ARG A 101 -11.84 16.30 -17.20
C ARG A 101 -10.53 16.40 -17.99
N PHE A 102 -9.44 15.86 -17.47
CA PHE A 102 -8.11 15.88 -18.08
C PHE A 102 -7.71 14.56 -18.77
N GLY A 103 -8.66 13.65 -19.00
CA GLY A 103 -8.39 12.35 -19.66
C GLY A 103 -7.42 11.45 -18.88
N ALA A 104 -7.45 11.52 -17.56
CA ALA A 104 -6.60 10.74 -16.67
C ALA A 104 -7.40 9.69 -15.89
N THR A 105 -6.69 8.67 -15.42
CA THR A 105 -7.19 7.67 -14.47
C THR A 105 -6.73 8.04 -13.06
N TYR A 106 -7.65 8.00 -12.11
CA TYR A 106 -7.40 8.26 -10.70
C TYR A 106 -7.63 7.03 -9.85
N THR A 107 -6.75 6.81 -8.88
CA THR A 107 -7.01 5.90 -7.76
C THR A 107 -6.37 6.42 -6.47
N ARG A 108 -6.92 5.95 -5.33
CA ARG A 108 -6.33 6.16 -4.00
C ARG A 108 -6.26 4.83 -3.24
N TYR A 109 -5.15 4.62 -2.55
CA TYR A 109 -4.96 3.54 -1.60
C TYR A 109 -4.44 4.13 -0.28
N ALA A 110 -5.34 4.30 0.69
CA ALA A 110 -5.08 5.07 1.92
C ALA A 110 -4.58 6.49 1.61
N ASP A 111 -3.34 6.79 1.95
CA ASP A 111 -2.62 8.05 1.71
C ASP A 111 -1.98 8.15 0.31
N ASP A 112 -1.81 7.01 -0.38
CA ASP A 112 -1.24 6.98 -1.73
C ASP A 112 -2.28 7.34 -2.79
N ILE A 113 -2.08 8.46 -3.47
CA ILE A 113 -2.86 8.92 -4.62
C ILE A 113 -2.06 8.65 -5.89
N THR A 114 -2.69 8.03 -6.89
CA THR A 114 -2.08 7.81 -8.20
C THR A 114 -2.98 8.35 -9.30
N PHE A 115 -2.39 9.17 -10.17
CA PHE A 115 -2.96 9.55 -11.46
C PHE A 115 -2.15 8.95 -12.59
N SER A 116 -2.78 8.54 -13.68
CA SER A 116 -2.08 8.15 -14.90
C SER A 116 -2.80 8.68 -16.14
N SER A 117 -2.03 9.01 -17.17
CA SER A 117 -2.57 9.60 -18.40
C SER A 117 -1.66 9.31 -19.59
N PRO A 118 -2.22 9.31 -20.82
CA PRO A 118 -1.43 9.25 -22.05
C PRO A 118 -0.66 10.55 -22.32
N HIS A 119 -1.12 11.69 -21.79
CA HIS A 119 -0.54 13.01 -22.00
C HIS A 119 0.04 13.59 -20.71
N ASN A 120 0.99 14.53 -20.83
CA ASN A 120 1.58 15.20 -19.67
C ASN A 120 0.66 16.31 -19.12
N ILE A 121 -0.41 15.93 -18.44
CA ILE A 121 -1.33 16.85 -17.77
C ILE A 121 -0.73 17.50 -16.52
N TYR A 122 0.41 17.02 -16.03
CA TYR A 122 1.00 17.45 -14.77
C TYR A 122 1.82 18.73 -14.87
N THR A 123 2.01 19.24 -16.09
CA THR A 123 2.52 20.58 -16.39
C THR A 123 1.40 21.61 -16.57
N ASP A 124 0.14 21.16 -16.59
CA ASP A 124 -1.02 22.02 -16.73
C ASP A 124 -1.30 22.75 -15.40
N GLU A 125 -1.32 24.09 -15.46
CA GLU A 125 -1.51 24.93 -14.28
C GLU A 125 -2.92 24.80 -13.70
N GLU A 126 -3.94 24.64 -14.54
CA GLU A 126 -5.32 24.48 -14.11
C GLU A 126 -5.52 23.15 -13.37
N PHE A 127 -4.95 22.07 -13.91
CA PHE A 127 -4.94 20.77 -13.22
C PHE A 127 -4.30 20.88 -11.83
N ASN A 128 -3.11 21.45 -11.75
CA ASN A 128 -2.38 21.58 -10.49
C ASN A 128 -3.07 22.48 -9.48
N LYS A 129 -3.65 23.60 -9.93
CA LYS A 129 -4.43 24.53 -9.09
C LYS A 129 -5.65 23.83 -8.50
N GLU A 130 -6.44 23.15 -9.33
CA GLU A 130 -7.64 22.46 -8.89
C GLU A 130 -7.31 21.26 -8.01
N LEU A 131 -6.25 20.52 -8.30
CA LEU A 131 -5.75 19.41 -7.48
C LEU A 131 -5.43 19.88 -6.06
N LYS A 132 -4.65 20.96 -5.92
CA LYS A 132 -4.33 21.56 -4.62
C LYS A 132 -5.59 22.06 -3.91
N ARG A 133 -6.46 22.75 -4.61
CA ARG A 133 -7.73 23.26 -4.05
C ARG A 133 -8.56 22.13 -3.46
N ILE A 134 -8.70 21.00 -4.18
CA ILE A 134 -9.48 19.86 -3.70
C ILE A 134 -8.83 19.22 -2.47
N ILE A 135 -7.52 19.02 -2.47
CA ILE A 135 -6.82 18.30 -1.41
C ILE A 135 -6.59 19.20 -0.19
N GLU A 136 -6.01 20.39 -0.40
CA GLU A 136 -5.51 21.23 0.69
C GLU A 136 -6.59 22.18 1.23
N GLU A 137 -7.34 22.86 0.33
CA GLU A 137 -8.32 23.84 0.76
C GLU A 137 -9.63 23.20 1.21
N ASP A 138 -10.19 22.26 0.41
CA ASP A 138 -11.49 21.67 0.69
C ASP A 138 -11.41 20.52 1.71
N GLN A 139 -10.37 19.68 1.63
CA GLN A 139 -10.25 18.50 2.49
C GLN A 139 -9.29 18.71 3.66
N LYS A 140 -8.55 19.83 3.69
CA LYS A 140 -7.56 20.14 4.74
C LYS A 140 -6.52 19.01 4.92
N LEU A 141 -6.17 18.33 3.80
CA LEU A 141 -5.10 17.34 3.74
C LEU A 141 -3.85 18.01 3.18
N VAL A 142 -2.68 17.49 3.50
CA VAL A 142 -1.40 18.07 3.07
C VAL A 142 -0.69 17.13 2.11
N ILE A 143 -0.37 17.60 0.92
CA ILE A 143 0.43 16.87 -0.06
C ILE A 143 1.88 16.81 0.43
N ASN A 144 2.52 15.65 0.36
CA ASN A 144 3.93 15.47 0.67
C ASN A 144 4.80 15.69 -0.59
N PRO A 145 5.45 16.85 -0.77
CA PRO A 145 6.19 17.12 -1.99
C PRO A 145 7.44 16.22 -2.13
N LYS A 146 8.02 15.75 -1.03
CA LYS A 146 9.19 14.87 -1.06
C LYS A 146 8.87 13.46 -1.59
N LYS A 147 7.62 13.02 -1.49
CA LYS A 147 7.14 11.73 -1.97
C LYS A 147 6.32 11.84 -3.26
N THR A 148 6.06 13.04 -3.75
CA THR A 148 5.38 13.26 -5.03
C THR A 148 6.35 13.02 -6.18
N ARG A 149 5.97 12.12 -7.11
CA ARG A 149 6.83 11.70 -8.22
C ARG A 149 6.06 11.53 -9.51
N LEU A 150 6.52 12.20 -10.57
CA LEU A 150 6.08 11.96 -11.93
C LEU A 150 7.01 10.95 -12.61
N GLN A 151 6.44 9.89 -13.15
CA GLN A 151 7.15 8.83 -13.85
C GLN A 151 6.67 8.78 -15.30
N LYS A 152 7.61 8.69 -16.25
CA LYS A 152 7.34 8.66 -17.69
C LYS A 152 7.53 7.28 -18.27
N ALA A 153 6.85 6.97 -19.37
CA ALA A 153 7.12 5.78 -20.19
C ALA A 153 8.61 5.73 -20.61
N GLY A 154 9.15 4.52 -20.74
CA GLY A 154 10.61 4.31 -20.95
C GLY A 154 11.38 4.15 -19.64
N TYR A 155 10.85 4.64 -18.53
CA TYR A 155 11.38 4.41 -17.19
C TYR A 155 10.44 3.50 -16.40
N ARG A 156 10.90 3.05 -15.23
CA ARG A 156 10.07 2.24 -14.32
C ARG A 156 8.93 3.08 -13.76
N GLN A 157 7.70 2.65 -14.05
CA GLN A 157 6.47 3.21 -13.52
C GLN A 157 5.90 2.30 -12.44
N GLU A 158 5.48 2.87 -11.33
CA GLU A 158 4.96 2.14 -10.18
C GLU A 158 3.67 2.79 -9.67
N ALA A 159 2.70 1.95 -9.27
CA ALA A 159 1.52 2.35 -8.51
C ALA A 159 1.37 1.40 -7.31
N THR A 160 1.18 1.94 -6.09
CA THR A 160 1.09 1.16 -4.85
C THR A 160 2.23 0.13 -4.66
N GLY A 161 3.46 0.47 -5.12
CA GLY A 161 4.64 -0.38 -5.02
C GLY A 161 4.76 -1.49 -6.07
N LEU A 162 3.81 -1.61 -7.00
CA LEU A 162 3.82 -2.53 -8.13
C LEU A 162 4.21 -1.81 -9.42
N ILE A 163 4.93 -2.52 -10.30
CA ILE A 163 5.28 -2.02 -11.65
C ILE A 163 4.02 -2.03 -12.51
N VAL A 164 3.81 -0.96 -13.29
CA VAL A 164 2.64 -0.75 -14.13
C VAL A 164 2.98 -0.37 -15.59
N ASN A 165 4.19 -0.63 -16.05
CA ASN A 165 4.57 -0.34 -17.44
C ASN A 165 3.64 -1.08 -18.43
N ASP A 166 4.00 -2.29 -18.87
CA ASP A 166 3.20 -3.07 -19.84
C ASP A 166 2.14 -3.94 -19.15
N LYS A 167 2.41 -4.36 -17.93
CA LYS A 167 1.53 -5.17 -17.09
C LYS A 167 1.89 -5.03 -15.62
N VAL A 168 0.94 -5.34 -14.73
CA VAL A 168 1.24 -5.37 -13.30
C VAL A 168 2.30 -6.41 -12.99
N ASN A 169 3.35 -5.99 -12.31
CA ASN A 169 4.49 -6.84 -11.97
C ASN A 169 5.13 -6.42 -10.65
N VAL A 170 6.00 -7.27 -10.12
CA VAL A 170 6.87 -6.94 -8.99
C VAL A 170 8.22 -6.42 -9.49
N ARG A 171 8.93 -5.67 -8.63
CA ARG A 171 10.30 -5.22 -8.94
C ARG A 171 11.22 -6.42 -9.20
N ARG A 172 12.15 -6.30 -10.15
CA ARG A 172 13.14 -7.37 -10.47
C ARG A 172 13.90 -7.85 -9.22
N ARG A 173 14.24 -6.92 -8.29
CA ARG A 173 14.91 -7.24 -7.02
C ARG A 173 14.11 -8.25 -6.19
N TYR A 174 12.77 -8.16 -6.21
CA TYR A 174 11.89 -9.06 -5.47
C TYR A 174 12.05 -10.53 -5.91
N VAL A 175 11.97 -10.78 -7.21
CA VAL A 175 12.14 -12.13 -7.78
C VAL A 175 13.58 -12.61 -7.60
N LYS A 176 14.57 -11.72 -7.81
CA LYS A 176 16.00 -12.04 -7.63
C LYS A 176 16.30 -12.50 -6.20
N GLN A 177 15.67 -11.87 -5.21
CA GLN A 177 15.82 -12.23 -3.80
C GLN A 177 15.25 -13.62 -3.50
N ILE A 178 14.06 -13.98 -4.04
CA ILE A 178 13.50 -15.32 -3.89
C ILE A 178 14.44 -16.37 -4.52
N ARG A 179 14.93 -16.11 -5.75
CA ARG A 179 15.88 -17.01 -6.44
C ARG A 179 17.15 -17.22 -5.64
N MET A 180 17.69 -16.18 -5.05
CA MET A 180 18.90 -16.22 -4.23
C MET A 180 18.72 -17.12 -3.00
N TRP A 181 17.62 -16.95 -2.26
CA TRP A 181 17.34 -17.76 -1.06
C TRP A 181 17.08 -19.22 -1.37
N LEU A 182 16.35 -19.54 -2.46
CA LEU A 182 16.17 -20.91 -2.93
C LEU A 182 17.51 -21.54 -3.33
N TYR A 183 18.35 -20.80 -4.05
CA TYR A 183 19.68 -21.27 -4.43
C TYR A 183 20.57 -21.56 -3.22
N TYR A 184 20.57 -20.70 -2.20
CA TYR A 184 21.33 -20.96 -0.98
C TYR A 184 20.84 -22.21 -0.25
N TRP A 185 19.52 -22.40 -0.21
CA TRP A 185 18.93 -23.59 0.40
C TRP A 185 19.32 -24.88 -0.37
N GLU A 186 19.26 -24.86 -1.69
CA GLU A 186 19.68 -25.98 -2.55
C GLU A 186 21.17 -26.33 -2.36
N LYS A 187 22.02 -25.29 -2.38
CA LYS A 187 23.48 -25.47 -2.41
C LYS A 187 24.09 -25.79 -1.05
N TYR A 188 23.60 -25.18 0.03
CA TYR A 188 24.23 -25.25 1.35
C TYR A 188 23.38 -25.95 2.41
N GLY A 189 22.18 -26.38 2.06
CA GLY A 189 21.21 -26.93 2.99
C GLY A 189 20.45 -25.88 3.80
N TYR A 190 19.36 -26.31 4.46
CA TYR A 190 18.44 -25.40 5.12
C TYR A 190 19.08 -24.60 6.25
N GLU A 191 19.81 -25.28 7.14
CA GLU A 191 20.36 -24.65 8.36
C GLU A 191 21.32 -23.50 8.03
N LYS A 192 22.24 -23.73 7.08
CA LYS A 192 23.21 -22.72 6.66
C LYS A 192 22.54 -21.59 5.88
N ALA A 193 21.56 -21.92 5.01
CA ALA A 193 20.77 -20.92 4.28
C ALA A 193 19.95 -20.04 5.25
N GLU A 194 19.38 -20.61 6.30
CA GLU A 194 18.64 -19.86 7.31
C GLU A 194 19.53 -18.94 8.15
N GLN A 195 20.76 -19.37 8.47
CA GLN A 195 21.74 -18.52 9.17
C GLN A 195 22.08 -17.27 8.33
N ILE A 196 22.43 -17.47 7.05
CA ILE A 196 22.75 -16.35 6.13
C ILE A 196 21.51 -15.46 5.96
N PHE A 197 20.35 -16.07 5.76
CA PHE A 197 19.09 -15.34 5.66
C PHE A 197 18.83 -14.45 6.87
N LYS A 198 19.01 -14.93 8.09
CA LYS A 198 18.79 -14.15 9.31
C LYS A 198 19.69 -12.92 9.35
N GLN A 199 20.96 -13.06 9.01
CA GLN A 199 21.91 -11.94 8.96
C GLN A 199 21.46 -10.86 7.96
N ASP A 200 21.18 -11.26 6.73
CA ASP A 200 20.75 -10.34 5.67
C ASP A 200 19.36 -9.75 5.96
N TYR A 201 18.43 -10.53 6.50
CA TYR A 201 17.08 -10.08 6.81
C TYR A 201 17.06 -9.05 7.94
N ILE A 202 17.88 -9.26 8.97
CA ILE A 202 18.04 -8.30 10.07
C ILE A 202 18.69 -7.03 9.56
N ALA A 203 19.75 -7.13 8.74
CA ALA A 203 20.42 -5.97 8.15
C ALA A 203 19.49 -5.15 7.24
N ASP A 204 18.65 -5.82 6.42
CA ASP A 204 17.72 -5.17 5.48
C ASP A 204 16.49 -4.55 6.20
N LYS A 205 16.08 -5.09 7.35
CA LYS A 205 14.87 -4.68 8.10
C LYS A 205 15.13 -3.88 9.37
N GLY A 206 16.36 -3.83 9.86
CA GLY A 206 16.90 -3.00 10.94
C GLY A 206 16.13 -2.87 12.26
N HIS A 207 14.81 -2.93 12.22
CA HIS A 207 13.90 -2.72 13.35
C HIS A 207 12.84 -3.81 13.50
N VAL A 208 13.05 -4.96 12.86
CA VAL A 208 12.06 -6.06 12.92
C VAL A 208 12.03 -6.64 14.34
N LYS A 209 10.89 -6.46 15.01
CA LYS A 209 10.64 -6.97 16.37
C LYS A 209 10.74 -8.51 16.48
N ASN A 210 10.60 -9.22 15.37
CA ASN A 210 10.65 -10.68 15.35
C ASN A 210 12.00 -11.17 14.81
N MET A 211 12.97 -11.33 15.69
CA MET A 211 14.28 -11.90 15.40
C MET A 211 14.22 -13.41 15.03
N ASN A 212 13.07 -14.06 15.19
CA ASN A 212 12.84 -15.48 14.89
C ASN A 212 12.20 -15.74 13.52
N ALA A 213 12.36 -14.83 12.55
CA ALA A 213 11.88 -15.05 11.19
C ALA A 213 12.53 -16.32 10.61
N LYS A 214 11.71 -17.31 10.22
CA LYS A 214 12.18 -18.53 9.55
C LYS A 214 12.21 -18.32 8.04
N LEU A 215 13.31 -18.72 7.41
CA LEU A 215 13.49 -18.63 5.96
C LEU A 215 12.30 -19.21 5.18
N ILE A 216 11.83 -20.41 5.58
CA ILE A 216 10.72 -21.10 4.93
C ILE A 216 9.43 -20.26 4.94
N ASN A 217 9.09 -19.64 6.07
CA ASN A 217 7.87 -18.84 6.21
C ASN A 217 7.94 -17.55 5.38
N VAL A 218 9.12 -16.92 5.35
CA VAL A 218 9.33 -15.69 4.57
C VAL A 218 9.31 -15.98 3.07
N LEU A 219 9.90 -17.11 2.64
CA LEU A 219 9.85 -17.54 1.23
C LEU A 219 8.43 -17.87 0.80
N ASP A 220 7.67 -18.60 1.63
CA ASP A 220 6.27 -18.93 1.32
C ASP A 220 5.42 -17.66 1.19
N GLY A 221 5.50 -16.73 2.15
CA GLY A 221 4.82 -15.44 2.06
C GLY A 221 5.21 -14.63 0.82
N LYS A 222 6.50 -14.64 0.43
CA LYS A 222 6.96 -13.99 -0.80
C LYS A 222 6.42 -14.65 -2.07
N LEU A 223 6.28 -15.97 -2.08
CA LEU A 223 5.70 -16.71 -3.21
C LEU A 223 4.20 -16.47 -3.31
N GLU A 224 3.46 -16.44 -2.19
CA GLU A 224 2.05 -16.10 -2.21
C GLU A 224 1.80 -14.65 -2.67
N PHE A 225 2.65 -13.70 -2.27
CA PHE A 225 2.59 -12.34 -2.81
C PHE A 225 2.90 -12.31 -4.31
N LEU A 226 3.90 -13.07 -4.78
CA LEU A 226 4.21 -13.17 -6.20
C LEU A 226 3.04 -13.75 -7.01
N LYS A 227 2.37 -14.79 -6.48
CA LYS A 227 1.15 -15.38 -7.02
C LYS A 227 0.01 -14.36 -7.11
N MET A 228 -0.21 -13.57 -6.03
CA MET A 228 -1.25 -12.54 -6.02
C MET A 228 -1.03 -11.50 -7.13
N VAL A 229 0.23 -11.12 -7.39
CA VAL A 229 0.56 -10.09 -8.39
C VAL A 229 0.57 -10.62 -9.81
N LYS A 230 1.16 -11.80 -10.04
CA LYS A 230 1.41 -12.34 -11.40
C LYS A 230 0.41 -13.40 -11.84
N GLY A 231 -0.37 -13.94 -10.91
CA GLY A 231 -1.31 -15.03 -11.14
C GLY A 231 -0.68 -16.41 -11.01
N THR A 232 -1.54 -17.42 -10.88
CA THR A 232 -1.14 -18.84 -10.71
C THR A 232 -0.45 -19.41 -11.96
N GLU A 233 -0.79 -18.89 -13.14
CA GLU A 233 -0.29 -19.39 -14.43
C GLU A 233 1.06 -18.79 -14.86
N ASP A 234 1.59 -17.80 -14.12
CA ASP A 234 2.88 -17.18 -14.44
C ASP A 234 4.02 -18.20 -14.32
N GLY A 235 4.82 -18.34 -15.38
CA GLY A 235 5.93 -19.30 -15.43
C GLY A 235 7.01 -19.05 -14.39
N THR A 236 7.26 -17.78 -14.01
CA THR A 236 8.21 -17.43 -12.93
C THR A 236 7.70 -17.92 -11.58
N TYR A 237 6.41 -17.69 -11.29
CA TYR A 237 5.78 -18.18 -10.07
C TYR A 237 5.81 -19.71 -10.00
N LYS A 238 5.32 -20.39 -11.06
CA LYS A 238 5.29 -21.87 -11.12
C LYS A 238 6.67 -22.48 -10.90
N GLY A 239 7.69 -21.98 -11.57
CA GLY A 239 9.05 -22.50 -11.43
C GLY A 239 9.63 -22.32 -10.02
N LEU A 240 9.42 -21.14 -9.41
CA LEU A 240 9.89 -20.86 -8.05
C LEU A 240 9.11 -21.64 -6.99
N LYS A 241 7.79 -21.78 -7.13
CA LYS A 241 6.95 -22.54 -6.20
C LYS A 241 7.27 -24.03 -6.24
N LYS A 242 7.52 -24.60 -7.45
CA LYS A 242 7.97 -25.99 -7.61
C LYS A 242 9.25 -26.24 -6.83
N ARG A 243 10.29 -25.44 -7.05
CA ARG A 243 11.59 -25.53 -6.32
C ARG A 243 11.39 -25.46 -4.80
N PHE A 244 10.59 -24.50 -4.35
CA PHE A 244 10.29 -24.34 -2.92
C PHE A 244 9.60 -25.58 -2.33
N ASN A 245 8.64 -26.16 -3.04
CA ASN A 245 7.93 -27.36 -2.56
C ASN A 245 8.86 -28.58 -2.48
N GLU A 246 9.69 -28.81 -3.51
CA GLU A 246 10.70 -29.91 -3.52
C GLU A 246 11.66 -29.80 -2.33
N LEU A 247 12.20 -28.60 -2.06
CA LEU A 247 13.08 -28.35 -0.92
C LEU A 247 12.39 -28.54 0.44
N THR A 248 11.13 -28.14 0.53
CA THR A 248 10.33 -28.31 1.75
C THR A 248 10.07 -29.78 2.04
N GLU A 249 9.77 -30.59 1.02
CA GLU A 249 9.57 -32.03 1.15
C GLU A 249 10.86 -32.74 1.56
N MET A 250 12.00 -32.39 0.94
CA MET A 250 13.32 -32.93 1.33
C MET A 250 13.65 -32.59 2.78
N LYS A 251 13.36 -31.39 3.25
CA LYS A 251 13.56 -31.00 4.64
C LYS A 251 12.71 -31.84 5.59
N LYS A 252 11.40 -32.00 5.28
CA LYS A 252 10.49 -32.81 6.10
C LYS A 252 10.93 -34.28 6.22
N LYS A 253 11.49 -34.89 5.16
CA LYS A 253 12.04 -36.23 5.18
C LYS A 253 13.24 -36.31 6.13
N LYS A 254 14.21 -35.42 6.00
CA LYS A 254 15.38 -35.35 6.89
C LYS A 254 15.04 -35.11 8.36
N ASP A 255 14.00 -34.31 8.65
CA ASP A 255 13.55 -34.05 10.02
C ASP A 255 12.83 -35.25 10.65
N LYS A 256 12.35 -36.24 9.85
CA LYS A 256 11.74 -37.49 10.31
C LYS A 256 12.75 -38.62 10.52
N GLU A 257 13.91 -38.49 9.89
CA GLU A 257 15.00 -39.47 9.99
C GLU A 257 15.98 -39.18 11.14
N LYS A 258 15.82 -38.03 11.78
CA LYS A 258 16.53 -37.64 13.02
C LYS A 258 15.68 -37.92 14.26
#